data_22f441dbad7c142a7dd5c368d880fda8
#
_entry.id   22f441dbad7c142a7dd5c368d880fda8
#
_cell.length_a   1.000
_cell.length_b   1.000
_cell.length_c   1.000
_cell.angle_alpha   90.00
_cell.angle_beta   90.00
_cell.angle_gamma   90.00
#
_symmetry.space_group_name_H-M   'P 1'
#
loop_
_entity.id
_entity.type
_entity.pdbx_description
1 polymer ?
#
loop_
_entity_poly.entity_id
_entity_poly.type
_entity_poly.pdbx_seq_one_letter_code
_entity_poly.pdbx_strand_id
1 'polypeptide(L)'
;MSNITNVVVACYDEEIKKITRKGFSSVFGENQVKICSCFVELESIVRDESNVAQIFDKYFLGYVISFELIKLKFLNENFLTYFVDKNDCAHYFGMRVHELGAEGFIPRIEDSENFKKSIYQVQAGMKVYPESIQRSFAEDDYLLDRSFISEVTFPEMKIGLYTSMGLCQKEICYSLGLSKSTVSESIRHLKRKIGYSKPGDWDLLFKSYLTNNSGDFYDYQN
;
A
#
# COMPACT_ATOMS: atom_id res chain seq x y z
N MET A 1 -25.00 -2.25 8.31
CA MET A 1 -23.63 -2.63 7.89
C MET A 1 -23.70 -4.10 7.49
N SER A 2 -23.33 -4.40 6.26
CA SER A 2 -23.28 -5.80 5.79
C SER A 2 -22.00 -6.43 6.31
N ASN A 3 -22.12 -7.60 6.95
CA ASN A 3 -20.93 -8.36 7.33
C ASN A 3 -20.13 -8.76 6.09
N ILE A 4 -18.82 -8.63 6.15
CA ILE A 4 -17.91 -9.13 5.12
C ILE A 4 -17.96 -10.64 5.13
N THR A 5 -18.14 -11.25 3.97
CA THR A 5 -18.22 -12.69 3.81
C THR A 5 -17.00 -13.31 3.16
N ASN A 6 -16.31 -12.55 2.31
CA ASN A 6 -15.15 -13.01 1.58
C ASN A 6 -13.98 -12.05 1.75
N VAL A 7 -12.77 -12.57 1.67
CA VAL A 7 -11.52 -11.80 1.77
C VAL A 7 -10.60 -12.13 0.61
N VAL A 8 -10.03 -11.10 0.01
CA VAL A 8 -8.97 -11.23 -1.00
C VAL A 8 -7.66 -10.73 -0.40
N VAL A 9 -6.69 -11.60 -0.28
CA VAL A 9 -5.33 -11.25 0.18
C VAL A 9 -4.46 -11.01 -1.05
N ALA A 10 -4.15 -9.75 -1.29
CA ALA A 10 -3.33 -9.26 -2.38
C ALA A 10 -2.05 -8.63 -1.80
N CYS A 11 -1.10 -9.46 -1.45
CA CYS A 11 0.19 -9.07 -0.88
C CYS A 11 1.33 -9.51 -1.78
N TYR A 12 2.30 -8.64 -1.97
CA TYR A 12 3.51 -8.92 -2.76
C TYR A 12 4.60 -9.60 -1.91
N ASP A 13 4.76 -9.18 -0.64
CA ASP A 13 5.69 -9.82 0.31
C ASP A 13 5.14 -11.19 0.74
N GLU A 14 5.87 -12.25 0.47
CA GLU A 14 5.43 -13.62 0.71
C GLU A 14 5.25 -13.95 2.20
N GLU A 15 6.02 -13.31 3.08
CA GLU A 15 5.89 -13.49 4.53
C GLU A 15 4.61 -12.81 5.04
N ILE A 16 4.37 -11.57 4.63
CA ILE A 16 3.12 -10.83 4.93
C ILE A 16 1.93 -11.62 4.39
N LYS A 17 1.98 -12.07 3.14
CA LYS A 17 0.95 -12.89 2.50
C LYS A 17 0.60 -14.12 3.31
N LYS A 18 1.62 -14.87 3.74
CA LYS A 18 1.45 -16.11 4.53
C LYS A 18 0.81 -15.83 5.88
N ILE A 19 1.29 -14.83 6.61
CA ILE A 19 0.74 -14.45 7.93
C ILE A 19 -0.70 -13.98 7.78
N THR A 20 -0.94 -13.09 6.81
CA THR A 20 -2.26 -12.52 6.53
C THR A 20 -3.26 -13.61 6.16
N ARG A 21 -2.92 -14.47 5.20
CA ARG A 21 -3.78 -15.60 4.82
C ARG A 21 -4.14 -16.46 6.04
N LYS A 22 -3.15 -16.89 6.81
CA LYS A 22 -3.37 -17.72 7.99
C LYS A 22 -4.28 -17.04 9.02
N GLY A 23 -4.06 -15.76 9.29
CA GLY A 23 -4.88 -14.98 10.22
C GLY A 23 -6.33 -14.91 9.76
N PHE A 24 -6.57 -14.47 8.52
CA PHE A 24 -7.93 -14.34 7.97
C PHE A 24 -8.63 -15.70 7.83
N SER A 25 -7.94 -16.75 7.38
CA SER A 25 -8.51 -18.09 7.29
C SER A 25 -8.95 -18.64 8.64
N SER A 26 -8.31 -18.24 9.73
CA SER A 26 -8.69 -18.68 11.09
C SER A 26 -10.04 -18.10 11.56
N VAL A 27 -10.50 -16.99 10.96
CA VAL A 27 -11.75 -16.31 11.33
C VAL A 27 -12.84 -16.51 10.26
N PHE A 28 -12.49 -16.40 8.99
CA PHE A 28 -13.43 -16.51 7.88
C PHE A 28 -13.62 -17.94 7.36
N GLY A 29 -12.63 -18.82 7.56
CA GLY A 29 -12.54 -20.14 6.93
C GLY A 29 -11.73 -20.10 5.64
N GLU A 30 -11.08 -21.21 5.31
CA GLU A 30 -10.17 -21.32 4.16
C GLU A 30 -10.85 -20.99 2.82
N ASN A 31 -12.11 -21.40 2.64
CA ASN A 31 -12.84 -21.22 1.39
C ASN A 31 -13.26 -19.77 1.13
N GLN A 32 -13.27 -18.92 2.14
CA GLN A 32 -13.62 -17.50 2.05
C GLN A 32 -12.41 -16.58 1.87
N VAL A 33 -11.19 -17.14 1.92
CA VAL A 33 -9.95 -16.36 1.76
C VAL A 33 -9.28 -16.72 0.45
N LYS A 34 -9.38 -15.83 -0.53
CA LYS A 34 -8.72 -15.95 -1.83
C LYS A 34 -7.36 -15.26 -1.81
N ILE A 35 -6.40 -15.83 -2.50
CA ILE A 35 -5.10 -15.18 -2.76
C ILE A 35 -5.13 -14.61 -4.16
N CYS A 36 -4.72 -13.36 -4.29
CA CYS A 36 -4.56 -12.69 -5.56
C CYS A 36 -3.07 -12.40 -5.81
N SER A 37 -2.58 -12.74 -6.97
CA SER A 37 -1.16 -12.64 -7.32
C SER A 37 -0.82 -11.44 -8.22
N CYS A 38 -1.80 -10.88 -8.92
CA CYS A 38 -1.60 -9.73 -9.80
C CYS A 38 -2.84 -8.84 -9.88
N PHE A 39 -2.64 -7.62 -10.37
CA PHE A 39 -3.70 -6.62 -10.45
C PHE A 39 -4.86 -7.02 -11.38
N VAL A 40 -4.57 -7.68 -12.49
CA VAL A 40 -5.60 -8.15 -13.46
C VAL A 40 -6.55 -9.16 -12.81
N GLU A 41 -6.02 -10.09 -12.03
CA GLU A 41 -6.82 -11.04 -11.26
C GLU A 41 -7.67 -10.32 -10.21
N LEU A 42 -7.10 -9.33 -9.53
CA LEU A 42 -7.80 -8.50 -8.55
C LEU A 42 -8.99 -7.76 -9.18
N GLU A 43 -8.80 -7.12 -10.33
CA GLU A 43 -9.87 -6.42 -11.05
C GLU A 43 -11.04 -7.34 -11.40
N SER A 44 -10.76 -8.56 -11.86
CA SER A 44 -11.79 -9.55 -12.15
C SER A 44 -12.60 -9.88 -10.89
N ILE A 45 -11.91 -10.16 -9.78
CA ILE A 45 -12.59 -10.49 -8.50
C ILE A 45 -13.44 -9.32 -8.02
N VAL A 46 -12.93 -8.09 -8.10
CA VAL A 46 -13.63 -6.88 -7.66
C VAL A 46 -14.92 -6.64 -8.42
N ARG A 47 -14.93 -6.94 -9.73
CA ARG A 47 -16.14 -6.78 -10.58
C ARG A 47 -17.23 -7.78 -10.23
N ASP A 48 -16.84 -9.00 -9.90
CA ASP A 48 -17.79 -10.13 -9.83
C ASP A 48 -18.32 -10.38 -8.41
N GLU A 49 -17.65 -9.87 -7.37
CA GLU A 49 -17.97 -10.18 -5.98
C GLU A 49 -18.47 -8.97 -5.18
N SER A 50 -19.50 -9.16 -4.37
CA SER A 50 -20.01 -8.21 -3.38
C SER A 50 -19.58 -8.62 -1.96
N ASN A 51 -19.54 -7.65 -1.03
CA ASN A 51 -19.18 -7.86 0.39
C ASN A 51 -17.79 -8.49 0.60
N VAL A 52 -16.80 -8.02 -0.18
CA VAL A 52 -15.42 -8.48 -0.14
C VAL A 52 -14.54 -7.45 0.54
N ALA A 53 -13.72 -7.89 1.50
CA ALA A 53 -12.61 -7.10 2.00
C ALA A 53 -11.32 -7.44 1.23
N GLN A 54 -10.63 -6.42 0.78
CA GLN A 54 -9.34 -6.55 0.10
C GLN A 54 -8.21 -6.15 1.06
N ILE A 55 -7.27 -7.05 1.21
CA ILE A 55 -6.16 -6.89 2.15
C ILE A 55 -4.86 -6.76 1.34
N PHE A 56 -4.28 -5.59 1.39
CA PHE A 56 -3.05 -5.25 0.69
C PHE A 56 -1.88 -5.15 1.65
N ASP A 57 -0.70 -5.56 1.21
CA ASP A 57 0.51 -4.99 1.76
C ASP A 57 0.82 -3.64 1.07
N LYS A 58 1.79 -2.92 1.62
CA LYS A 58 2.22 -1.63 1.08
C LYS A 58 2.87 -1.71 -0.31
N TYR A 59 3.18 -2.91 -0.79
CA TYR A 59 3.91 -3.12 -2.04
C TYR A 59 3.01 -3.46 -3.22
N PHE A 60 1.89 -4.13 -3.00
CA PHE A 60 1.07 -4.72 -4.05
C PHE A 60 0.53 -3.70 -5.05
N LEU A 61 0.02 -2.56 -4.56
CA LEU A 61 -0.48 -1.48 -5.42
C LEU A 61 0.64 -0.58 -5.97
N GLY A 62 1.90 -0.88 -5.66
CA GLY A 62 3.03 -0.10 -6.10
C GLY A 62 3.08 1.29 -5.47
N TYR A 63 3.75 2.22 -6.15
CA TYR A 63 3.93 3.60 -5.67
C TYR A 63 2.76 4.54 -6.03
N VAL A 64 1.88 4.16 -6.94
CA VAL A 64 0.70 4.96 -7.37
C VAL A 64 -0.57 4.42 -6.72
N ILE A 65 -0.52 4.22 -5.40
CA ILE A 65 -1.63 3.66 -4.61
C ILE A 65 -2.95 4.39 -4.86
N SER A 66 -2.93 5.71 -4.97
CA SER A 66 -4.13 6.52 -5.19
C SER A 66 -4.82 6.18 -6.50
N PHE A 67 -4.07 6.08 -7.59
CA PHE A 67 -4.62 5.77 -8.90
C PHE A 67 -5.25 4.37 -8.91
N GLU A 68 -4.55 3.39 -8.37
CA GLU A 68 -5.03 2.01 -8.33
C GLU A 68 -6.26 1.86 -7.40
N LEU A 69 -6.28 2.53 -6.25
CA LEU A 69 -7.46 2.52 -5.37
C LEU A 69 -8.67 3.20 -6.01
N ILE A 70 -8.47 4.34 -6.70
CA ILE A 70 -9.56 5.01 -7.42
C ILE A 70 -10.12 4.10 -8.51
N LYS A 71 -9.25 3.44 -9.27
CA LYS A 71 -9.64 2.50 -10.32
C LYS A 71 -10.47 1.33 -9.74
N LEU A 72 -10.02 0.73 -8.64
CA LEU A 72 -10.75 -0.35 -7.98
C LEU A 72 -12.11 0.11 -7.44
N LYS A 73 -12.17 1.29 -6.83
CA LYS A 73 -13.44 1.88 -6.34
C LYS A 73 -14.40 2.23 -7.48
N PHE A 74 -13.87 2.60 -8.64
CA PHE A 74 -14.70 2.81 -9.84
C PHE A 74 -15.31 1.52 -10.36
N LEU A 75 -14.58 0.39 -10.24
CA LEU A 75 -15.09 -0.93 -10.62
C LEU A 75 -16.17 -1.44 -9.67
N ASN A 76 -16.03 -1.15 -8.37
CA ASN A 76 -16.99 -1.54 -7.34
C ASN A 76 -16.90 -0.60 -6.14
N GLU A 77 -17.88 0.28 -5.98
CA GLU A 77 -17.92 1.27 -4.90
C GLU A 77 -18.11 0.68 -3.49
N ASN A 78 -18.57 -0.57 -3.41
CA ASN A 78 -18.90 -1.25 -2.15
C ASN A 78 -17.76 -2.11 -1.61
N PHE A 79 -16.59 -2.15 -2.27
CA PHE A 79 -15.49 -2.92 -1.74
C PHE A 79 -14.73 -2.19 -0.62
N LEU A 80 -14.31 -2.94 0.39
CA LEU A 80 -13.57 -2.40 1.53
C LEU A 80 -12.09 -2.73 1.39
N THR A 81 -11.25 -1.74 1.65
CA THR A 81 -9.80 -1.83 1.49
C THR A 81 -9.09 -1.69 2.81
N TYR A 82 -8.25 -2.66 3.13
CA TYR A 82 -7.39 -2.65 4.31
C TYR A 82 -5.95 -2.90 3.92
N PHE A 83 -5.03 -2.22 4.59
CA PHE A 83 -3.60 -2.44 4.44
C PHE A 83 -3.04 -3.13 5.67
N VAL A 84 -2.04 -3.99 5.45
CA VAL A 84 -1.34 -4.72 6.51
C VAL A 84 0.17 -4.50 6.42
N ASP A 85 0.85 -4.50 7.57
CA ASP A 85 2.32 -4.50 7.65
C ASP A 85 2.78 -5.33 8.85
N LYS A 86 3.93 -6.00 8.71
CA LYS A 86 4.56 -6.73 9.81
C LYS A 86 5.29 -5.82 10.81
N ASN A 87 5.70 -4.64 10.38
CA ASN A 87 6.41 -3.67 11.20
C ASN A 87 5.46 -2.71 11.91
N ASP A 88 6.00 -1.95 12.85
CA ASP A 88 5.34 -0.77 13.36
C ASP A 88 5.09 0.21 12.20
N CYS A 89 3.94 0.83 12.30
CA CYS A 89 3.42 1.73 11.29
C CYS A 89 4.44 2.81 10.91
N ALA A 90 4.74 2.90 9.64
CA ALA A 90 5.11 4.19 9.09
C ALA A 90 3.87 5.08 9.20
N HIS A 91 3.86 5.97 10.20
CA HIS A 91 2.73 6.86 10.51
C HIS A 91 2.18 7.54 9.24
N TYR A 92 3.07 8.06 8.40
CA TYR A 92 2.71 8.68 7.12
C TYR A 92 2.02 7.74 6.13
N PHE A 93 2.39 6.45 6.10
CA PHE A 93 1.71 5.50 5.23
C PHE A 93 0.26 5.27 5.68
N GLY A 94 0.05 5.08 6.98
CA GLY A 94 -1.29 4.92 7.55
C GLY A 94 -2.17 6.16 7.33
N MET A 95 -1.61 7.37 7.48
CA MET A 95 -2.29 8.63 7.17
C MET A 95 -2.67 8.70 5.71
N ARG A 96 -1.74 8.38 4.81
CA ARG A 96 -1.96 8.41 3.36
C ARG A 96 -3.08 7.46 2.92
N VAL A 97 -3.06 6.20 3.36
CA VAL A 97 -4.09 5.23 2.96
C VAL A 97 -5.47 5.62 3.51
N HIS A 98 -5.54 6.27 4.69
CA HIS A 98 -6.77 6.85 5.20
C HIS A 98 -7.31 7.96 4.29
N GLU A 99 -6.47 8.90 3.86
CA GLU A 99 -6.89 9.98 2.95
C GLU A 99 -7.36 9.46 1.59
N LEU A 100 -6.76 8.37 1.12
CA LEU A 100 -7.18 7.68 -0.09
C LEU A 100 -8.48 6.88 0.10
N GLY A 101 -9.06 6.93 1.30
CA GLY A 101 -10.35 6.32 1.62
C GLY A 101 -10.29 4.82 1.86
N ALA A 102 -9.13 4.28 2.26
CA ALA A 102 -9.06 2.93 2.79
C ALA A 102 -9.81 2.83 4.13
N GLU A 103 -10.38 1.69 4.41
CA GLU A 103 -11.10 1.43 5.66
C GLU A 103 -10.14 1.09 6.81
N GLY A 104 -8.90 0.69 6.52
CA GLY A 104 -7.98 0.42 7.61
C GLY A 104 -6.51 0.23 7.25
N PHE A 105 -5.69 0.35 8.31
CA PHE A 105 -4.29 -0.02 8.31
C PHE A 105 -3.96 -0.81 9.56
N ILE A 106 -3.49 -2.03 9.40
CA ILE A 106 -3.23 -3.01 10.47
C ILE A 106 -1.72 -3.31 10.50
N PRO A 107 -0.94 -2.63 11.33
CA PRO A 107 0.49 -2.91 11.51
C PRO A 107 0.70 -4.10 12.45
N ARG A 108 1.93 -4.57 12.55
CA ARG A 108 2.37 -5.63 13.48
C ARG A 108 1.52 -6.89 13.42
N ILE A 109 1.26 -7.36 12.20
CA ILE A 109 0.46 -8.59 11.99
C ILE A 109 1.07 -9.86 12.62
N GLU A 110 2.32 -9.80 13.08
CA GLU A 110 2.96 -10.88 13.84
C GLU A 110 2.44 -10.97 15.27
N ASP A 111 1.90 -9.89 15.84
CA ASP A 111 1.18 -9.90 17.12
C ASP A 111 -0.19 -10.58 16.94
N SER A 112 -0.20 -11.88 17.15
CA SER A 112 -1.34 -12.74 16.83
C SER A 112 -2.64 -12.35 17.54
N GLU A 113 -2.57 -11.80 18.76
CA GLU A 113 -3.77 -11.40 19.51
C GLU A 113 -4.37 -10.11 18.98
N ASN A 114 -3.55 -9.08 18.81
CA ASN A 114 -4.01 -7.80 18.27
C ASN A 114 -4.42 -7.92 16.80
N PHE A 115 -3.71 -8.72 16.01
CA PHE A 115 -4.08 -8.99 14.64
C PHE A 115 -5.44 -9.68 14.55
N LYS A 116 -5.69 -10.69 15.39
CA LYS A 116 -6.98 -11.38 15.43
C LYS A 116 -8.14 -10.46 15.80
N LYS A 117 -7.94 -9.53 16.76
CA LYS A 117 -8.94 -8.49 17.08
C LYS A 117 -9.24 -7.62 15.87
N SER A 118 -8.21 -7.19 15.13
CA SER A 118 -8.37 -6.41 13.91
C SER A 118 -9.14 -7.18 12.84
N ILE A 119 -8.91 -8.49 12.67
CA ILE A 119 -9.63 -9.31 11.70
C ILE A 119 -11.13 -9.37 12.04
N TYR A 120 -11.54 -9.48 13.30
CA TYR A 120 -12.96 -9.40 13.68
C TYR A 120 -13.57 -8.03 13.36
N GLN A 121 -12.82 -6.94 13.52
CA GLN A 121 -13.29 -5.62 13.12
C GLN A 121 -13.46 -5.52 11.59
N VAL A 122 -12.53 -6.08 10.82
CA VAL A 122 -12.68 -6.21 9.35
C VAL A 122 -13.92 -7.00 8.99
N GLN A 123 -14.17 -8.14 9.64
CA GLN A 123 -15.35 -8.97 9.40
C GLN A 123 -16.67 -8.20 9.64
N ALA A 124 -16.65 -7.31 10.63
CA ALA A 124 -17.78 -6.43 10.92
C ALA A 124 -17.86 -5.20 9.96
N GLY A 125 -16.96 -5.08 9.00
CA GLY A 125 -16.90 -3.92 8.08
C GLY A 125 -16.52 -2.61 8.77
N MET A 126 -15.79 -2.67 9.87
CA MET A 126 -15.39 -1.50 10.66
C MET A 126 -14.11 -0.87 10.13
N LYS A 127 -13.93 0.43 10.39
CA LYS A 127 -12.64 1.09 10.20
C LYS A 127 -11.64 0.60 11.24
N VAL A 128 -10.42 0.25 10.79
CA VAL A 128 -9.35 -0.32 11.63
C VAL A 128 -8.07 0.48 11.45
N TYR A 129 -7.74 1.33 12.41
CA TYR A 129 -6.51 2.12 12.42
C TYR A 129 -5.85 2.10 13.80
N PRO A 130 -4.51 2.14 13.89
CA PRO A 130 -3.81 2.36 15.15
C PRO A 130 -4.28 3.64 15.83
N GLU A 131 -4.32 3.62 17.17
CA GLU A 131 -4.75 4.78 17.96
C GLU A 131 -3.91 6.03 17.69
N SER A 132 -2.60 5.87 17.45
CA SER A 132 -1.71 6.97 17.07
C SER A 132 -2.16 7.68 15.77
N ILE A 133 -2.64 6.94 14.78
CA ILE A 133 -3.16 7.48 13.54
C ILE A 133 -4.53 8.12 13.79
N GLN A 134 -5.40 7.47 14.56
CA GLN A 134 -6.73 8.03 14.89
C GLN A 134 -6.61 9.37 15.63
N ARG A 135 -5.65 9.51 16.55
CA ARG A 135 -5.40 10.79 17.23
C ARG A 135 -4.97 11.88 16.26
N SER A 136 -4.08 11.58 15.32
CA SER A 136 -3.63 12.56 14.32
C SER A 136 -4.75 13.07 13.42
N PHE A 137 -5.81 12.29 13.23
CA PHE A 137 -7.00 12.77 12.51
C PHE A 137 -7.85 13.75 13.33
N ALA A 138 -7.80 13.65 14.66
CA ALA A 138 -8.56 14.49 15.57
C ALA A 138 -7.84 15.81 15.93
N GLU A 139 -6.52 15.87 15.76
CA GLU A 139 -5.70 17.03 16.04
C GLU A 139 -5.48 17.83 14.75
N ASP A 140 -5.75 19.14 14.79
CA ASP A 140 -5.60 20.05 13.62
C ASP A 140 -4.17 20.16 13.08
N ASP A 141 -3.16 19.61 13.76
CA ASP A 141 -1.78 19.46 13.30
C ASP A 141 -1.66 18.67 11.99
N TYR A 142 -2.66 17.87 11.67
CA TYR A 142 -2.80 17.15 10.42
C TYR A 142 -2.83 18.08 9.19
N LEU A 143 -3.39 19.29 9.33
CA LEU A 143 -3.54 20.21 8.20
C LEU A 143 -2.21 20.89 7.78
N LEU A 144 -1.21 20.91 8.66
CA LEU A 144 0.05 21.61 8.41
C LEU A 144 1.04 20.83 7.53
N ASP A 145 0.88 19.50 7.38
CA ASP A 145 1.86 18.67 6.67
C ASP A 145 1.27 17.89 5.47
N ARG A 146 0.20 18.39 4.85
CA ARG A 146 -0.40 17.81 3.62
C ARG A 146 0.58 17.64 2.47
N SER A 147 1.68 18.40 2.47
CA SER A 147 2.71 18.29 1.43
C SER A 147 3.39 16.92 1.36
N PHE A 148 3.32 16.12 2.45
CA PHE A 148 3.94 14.80 2.52
C PHE A 148 2.98 13.66 2.14
N ILE A 149 1.67 13.94 2.09
CA ILE A 149 0.65 12.98 1.67
C ILE A 149 0.43 13.07 0.15
N SER A 150 0.99 14.10 -0.49
CA SER A 150 0.91 14.27 -1.93
C SER A 150 1.48 13.05 -2.67
N GLU A 151 0.92 12.76 -3.83
CA GLU A 151 1.37 11.66 -4.68
C GLU A 151 2.85 11.77 -5.04
N VAL A 152 3.44 10.61 -5.29
CA VAL A 152 4.80 10.54 -5.84
C VAL A 152 4.77 11.14 -7.25
N THR A 153 5.56 12.17 -7.48
CA THR A 153 5.69 12.79 -8.80
C THR A 153 6.52 11.92 -9.73
N PHE A 154 6.34 12.10 -11.04
CA PHE A 154 7.12 11.36 -12.04
C PHE A 154 8.66 11.49 -11.88
N PRO A 155 9.24 12.67 -11.60
CA PRO A 155 10.67 12.79 -11.29
C PRO A 155 11.09 12.01 -10.04
N GLU A 156 10.29 12.07 -8.98
CA GLU A 156 10.55 11.30 -7.74
C GLU A 156 10.51 9.81 -8.00
N MET A 157 9.56 9.33 -8.81
CA MET A 157 9.46 7.95 -9.24
C MET A 157 10.71 7.49 -9.97
N LYS A 158 11.20 8.25 -10.97
CA LYS A 158 12.44 7.91 -11.69
C LYS A 158 13.63 7.79 -10.74
N ILE A 159 13.76 8.72 -9.80
CA ILE A 159 14.83 8.69 -8.79
C ILE A 159 14.68 7.44 -7.90
N GLY A 160 13.46 7.12 -7.49
CA GLY A 160 13.18 5.91 -6.69
C GLY A 160 13.55 4.63 -7.44
N LEU A 161 13.16 4.53 -8.70
CA LEU A 161 13.49 3.39 -9.57
C LEU A 161 15.01 3.21 -9.71
N TYR A 162 15.76 4.27 -10.05
CA TYR A 162 17.21 4.18 -10.16
C TYR A 162 17.89 3.83 -8.83
N THR A 163 17.34 4.33 -7.71
CA THR A 163 17.81 3.94 -6.37
C THR A 163 17.58 2.46 -6.09
N SER A 164 16.42 1.93 -6.46
CA SER A 164 16.11 0.49 -6.30
C SER A 164 16.96 -0.41 -7.19
N MET A 165 17.41 0.10 -8.34
CA MET A 165 18.36 -0.58 -9.23
C MET A 165 19.81 -0.55 -8.69
N GLY A 166 20.04 0.09 -7.55
CA GLY A 166 21.36 0.16 -6.90
C GLY A 166 22.25 1.29 -7.40
N LEU A 167 21.75 2.20 -8.24
CA LEU A 167 22.52 3.35 -8.68
C LEU A 167 22.84 4.30 -7.51
N CYS A 168 24.09 4.74 -7.42
CA CYS A 168 24.47 5.77 -6.46
C CYS A 168 23.94 7.15 -6.88
N GLN A 169 23.86 8.09 -5.93
CA GLN A 169 23.33 9.44 -6.21
C GLN A 169 24.06 10.15 -7.37
N LYS A 170 25.38 9.93 -7.54
CA LYS A 170 26.16 10.53 -8.62
C LYS A 170 25.72 10.01 -9.99
N GLU A 171 25.45 8.72 -10.09
CA GLU A 171 24.95 8.07 -11.31
C GLU A 171 23.55 8.56 -11.65
N ILE A 172 22.67 8.68 -10.64
CA ILE A 172 21.32 9.23 -10.81
C ILE A 172 21.38 10.69 -11.29
N CYS A 173 22.26 11.53 -10.70
CA CYS A 173 22.47 12.91 -11.15
C CYS A 173 22.88 12.97 -12.62
N TYR A 174 23.82 12.14 -13.02
CA TYR A 174 24.29 12.07 -14.39
C TYR A 174 23.19 11.61 -15.36
N SER A 175 22.49 10.52 -15.01
CA SER A 175 21.45 9.92 -15.86
C SER A 175 20.22 10.83 -16.06
N LEU A 176 19.89 11.64 -15.05
CA LEU A 176 18.71 12.52 -15.09
C LEU A 176 19.02 14.00 -15.34
N GLY A 177 20.30 14.38 -15.45
CA GLY A 177 20.71 15.77 -15.59
C GLY A 177 20.37 16.64 -14.37
N LEU A 178 20.31 16.04 -13.17
CA LEU A 178 19.89 16.72 -11.94
C LEU A 178 21.08 17.03 -11.02
N SER A 179 20.93 18.07 -10.17
CA SER A 179 21.90 18.36 -9.14
C SER A 179 21.85 17.33 -8.00
N LYS A 180 22.98 17.18 -7.27
CA LYS A 180 23.05 16.29 -6.11
C LYS A 180 22.06 16.72 -5.02
N SER A 181 21.85 18.01 -4.80
CA SER A 181 20.87 18.53 -3.85
C SER A 181 19.45 18.13 -4.25
N THR A 182 19.08 18.28 -5.52
CA THR A 182 17.78 17.89 -6.05
C THR A 182 17.52 16.39 -5.86
N VAL A 183 18.48 15.54 -6.20
CA VAL A 183 18.35 14.09 -6.01
C VAL A 183 18.21 13.72 -4.53
N SER A 184 19.03 14.30 -3.65
CA SER A 184 18.95 14.05 -2.20
C SER A 184 17.62 14.48 -1.62
N GLU A 185 17.10 15.64 -2.04
CA GLU A 185 15.81 16.15 -1.58
C GLU A 185 14.64 15.29 -2.07
N SER A 186 14.66 14.92 -3.33
CA SER A 186 13.67 14.00 -3.90
C SER A 186 13.64 12.64 -3.19
N ILE A 187 14.82 12.09 -2.88
CA ILE A 187 14.90 10.84 -2.07
C ILE A 187 14.27 11.04 -0.69
N ARG A 188 14.53 12.18 -0.03
CA ARG A 188 13.93 12.50 1.27
C ARG A 188 12.41 12.63 1.18
N HIS A 189 11.89 13.33 0.17
CA HIS A 189 10.45 13.48 -0.06
C HIS A 189 9.81 12.13 -0.38
N LEU A 190 10.43 11.36 -1.27
CA LEU A 190 9.94 10.05 -1.64
C LEU A 190 9.82 9.12 -0.43
N LYS A 191 10.86 9.07 0.45
CA LYS A 191 10.80 8.31 1.70
C LYS A 191 9.61 8.69 2.58
N ARG A 192 9.31 9.98 2.69
CA ARG A 192 8.16 10.47 3.47
C ARG A 192 6.83 10.09 2.82
N LYS A 193 6.71 10.31 1.50
CA LYS A 193 5.48 10.04 0.74
C LYS A 193 5.09 8.55 0.75
N ILE A 194 6.06 7.66 0.59
CA ILE A 194 5.81 6.21 0.60
C ILE A 194 5.93 5.57 1.99
N GLY A 195 6.38 6.32 2.99
CA GLY A 195 6.46 5.84 4.37
C GLY A 195 7.56 4.80 4.62
N TYR A 196 8.61 4.75 3.80
CA TYR A 196 9.70 3.78 3.93
C TYR A 196 10.94 4.37 4.58
N SER A 197 11.47 3.65 5.54
CA SER A 197 12.68 4.02 6.27
C SER A 197 13.93 3.24 5.85
N LYS A 198 13.75 2.06 5.23
CA LYS A 198 14.88 1.17 4.90
C LYS A 198 15.08 1.09 3.38
N PRO A 199 16.36 1.05 2.90
CA PRO A 199 16.64 0.93 1.46
C PRO A 199 16.04 -0.31 0.80
N GLY A 200 15.97 -1.46 1.49
CA GLY A 200 15.40 -2.69 0.96
C GLY A 200 13.88 -2.60 0.67
N ASP A 201 13.17 -1.69 1.33
CA ASP A 201 11.74 -1.48 1.08
C ASP A 201 11.50 -0.92 -0.33
N TRP A 202 12.45 -0.17 -0.86
CA TRP A 202 12.35 0.45 -2.20
C TRP A 202 12.42 -0.59 -3.31
N ASP A 203 13.31 -1.56 -3.15
CA ASP A 203 13.46 -2.65 -4.12
C ASP A 203 12.16 -3.45 -4.26
N LEU A 204 11.53 -3.78 -3.14
CA LEU A 204 10.24 -4.49 -3.14
C LEU A 204 9.13 -3.64 -3.77
N LEU A 205 9.04 -2.34 -3.43
CA LEU A 205 8.03 -1.44 -3.97
C LEU A 205 8.12 -1.32 -5.49
N PHE A 206 9.31 -1.04 -6.01
CA PHE A 206 9.50 -0.82 -7.44
C PHE A 206 9.46 -2.11 -8.24
N LYS A 207 9.92 -3.23 -7.67
CA LYS A 207 9.75 -4.55 -8.31
C LYS A 207 8.29 -4.95 -8.41
N SER A 208 7.49 -4.75 -7.37
CA SER A 208 6.05 -5.05 -7.42
C SER A 208 5.35 -4.24 -8.49
N TYR A 209 5.69 -2.95 -8.59
CA TYR A 209 5.13 -2.09 -9.63
C TYR A 209 5.49 -2.57 -11.04
N LEU A 210 6.77 -2.86 -11.30
CA LEU A 210 7.22 -3.36 -12.61
C LEU A 210 6.57 -4.71 -12.96
N THR A 211 6.34 -5.57 -11.98
CA THR A 211 5.70 -6.88 -12.19
C THR A 211 4.22 -6.72 -12.53
N ASN A 212 3.53 -5.80 -11.85
CA ASN A 212 2.08 -5.60 -12.02
C ASN A 212 1.72 -4.75 -13.25
N ASN A 213 2.63 -3.89 -13.71
CA ASN A 213 2.41 -2.91 -14.78
C ASN A 213 3.38 -3.08 -15.97
N SER A 214 3.83 -4.29 -16.24
CA SER A 214 4.81 -4.59 -17.31
C SER A 214 4.35 -4.20 -18.75
N GLY A 215 3.10 -3.77 -18.95
CA GLY A 215 2.59 -3.28 -20.20
C GLY A 215 2.81 -1.78 -20.45
N ASP A 216 2.79 -0.95 -19.40
CA ASP A 216 2.69 0.51 -19.58
C ASP A 216 4.04 1.25 -19.50
N PHE A 217 5.10 0.60 -19.05
CA PHE A 217 6.38 1.27 -18.80
C PHE A 217 7.21 1.54 -20.08
N TYR A 218 6.95 0.81 -21.16
CA TYR A 218 7.69 0.96 -22.43
C TYR A 218 7.19 2.11 -23.31
N ASP A 219 5.95 2.60 -23.10
CA ASP A 219 5.39 3.68 -23.90
C ASP A 219 5.87 5.10 -23.52
N TYR A 220 6.59 5.26 -22.39
CA TYR A 220 7.08 6.56 -21.92
C TYR A 220 8.55 6.83 -22.23
N GLN A 221 9.21 6.00 -23.04
CA GLN A 221 10.61 6.23 -23.47
C GLN A 221 10.74 6.86 -24.87
N ASN A 222 9.64 7.22 -25.54
CA ASN A 222 9.65 7.91 -26.83
C ASN A 222 9.25 9.38 -26.70
#